data_48ce6e81f5091e4c83f0bbb5adaf2e1d
#
_entry.id   48ce6e81f5091e4c83f0bbb5adaf2e1d
#
_cell.length_a   1.000
_cell.length_b   1.000
_cell.length_c   1.000
_cell.angle_alpha   90.00
_cell.angle_beta   90.00
_cell.angle_gamma   90.00
#
_symmetry.space_group_name_H-M   'P 1'
#
loop_
_entity.id
_entity.type
_entity.pdbx_description
1 polymer ?
#
loop_
_entity_poly.entity_id
_entity_poly.type
_entity_poly.pdbx_seq_one_letter_code
_entity_poly.pdbx_strand_id
1 'polypeptide(L)' 'KRQNRIAALEESIEEKERKIKDLEMAMIDPENLDNIELLNEMKNDYEKLQEELNDLYLQWEELML' A
#
# COMPACT_ATOMS: atom_id res chain seq x y z
N LYS A 1 -2.92 22.79 12.31
CA LYS A 1 -3.20 22.46 10.90
C LYS A 1 -2.14 21.53 10.31
N ARG A 2 -0.86 21.86 10.54
CA ARG A 2 0.24 21.02 10.05
C ARG A 2 0.21 19.63 10.68
N GLN A 3 -0.05 19.56 11.99
CA GLN A 3 -0.13 18.30 12.72
C GLN A 3 -1.30 17.43 12.23
N ASN A 4 -2.41 18.07 11.86
CA ASN A 4 -3.56 17.33 11.33
C ASN A 4 -3.23 16.70 9.97
N ARG A 5 -2.46 17.41 9.14
CA ARG A 5 -2.02 16.87 7.86
C ARG A 5 -1.09 15.68 8.04
N ILE A 6 -0.16 15.81 8.99
CA ILE A 6 0.79 14.73 9.28
C ILE A 6 0.02 13.50 9.78
N ALA A 7 -0.90 13.70 10.72
CA ALA A 7 -1.70 12.60 11.26
C ALA A 7 -2.53 11.92 10.17
N ALA A 8 -3.14 12.70 9.28
CA ALA A 8 -3.93 12.15 8.18
C ALA A 8 -3.07 11.35 7.22
N LEU A 9 -1.86 11.84 6.91
CA LEU A 9 -0.92 11.13 6.06
C LEU A 9 -0.46 9.83 6.69
N GLU A 10 -0.15 9.87 7.99
CA GLU A 10 0.28 8.67 8.71
C GLU A 10 -0.80 7.61 8.74
N GLU A 11 -2.05 8.03 8.89
CA GLU A 11 -3.19 7.11 8.84
C GLU A 11 -3.32 6.49 7.45
N SER A 12 -3.17 7.30 6.39
CA SER A 12 -3.22 6.81 5.02
C SER A 12 -2.08 5.84 4.73
N ILE A 13 -0.89 6.14 5.23
CA ILE A 13 0.28 5.26 5.10
C ILE A 13 0.01 3.92 5.75
N GLU A 14 -0.49 3.93 6.98
CA GLU A 14 -0.81 2.69 7.69
C GLU A 14 -1.84 1.86 6.95
N GLU A 15 -2.86 2.49 6.41
CA GLU A 15 -3.91 1.81 5.66
C GLU A 15 -3.34 1.16 4.40
N LYS A 16 -2.49 1.87 3.66
CA LYS A 16 -1.86 1.31 2.45
C LYS A 16 -0.93 0.16 2.79
N GLU A 17 -0.15 0.30 3.85
CA GLU A 17 0.76 -0.75 4.29
C GLU A 17 -0.01 -2.01 4.68
N ARG A 18 -1.16 -1.86 5.32
CA ARG A 18 -2.02 -2.98 5.67
C ARG A 18 -2.54 -3.69 4.43
N LYS A 19 -3.00 -2.92 3.44
CA LYS A 19 -3.49 -3.48 2.18
C LYS A 19 -2.39 -4.23 1.43
N ILE A 20 -1.19 -3.67 1.42
CA ILE A 20 -0.03 -4.31 0.79
C ILE A 20 0.28 -5.64 1.47
N LYS A 21 0.27 -5.64 2.80
CA LYS A 21 0.53 -6.86 3.56
C LYS A 21 -0.52 -7.93 3.27
N ASP A 22 -1.80 -7.53 3.23
CA ASP A 22 -2.88 -8.45 2.91
C ASP A 22 -2.72 -9.04 1.51
N LEU A 23 -2.32 -8.21 0.54
CA LEU A 23 -2.04 -8.69 -0.82
C LEU A 23 -0.88 -9.65 -0.86
N GLU A 24 0.20 -9.35 -0.13
CA GLU A 24 1.36 -10.23 -0.06
C GLU A 24 0.96 -11.61 0.46
N MET A 25 0.14 -11.65 1.49
CA MET A 25 -0.35 -12.91 2.05
C MET A 25 -1.25 -13.66 1.07
N ALA A 26 -2.09 -12.92 0.34
CA ALA A 26 -2.98 -13.53 -0.66
C ALA A 26 -2.19 -14.09 -1.84
N MET A 27 -1.10 -13.41 -2.22
CA MET A 27 -0.27 -13.83 -3.35
C MET A 27 0.49 -15.12 -3.08
N ILE A 28 0.78 -15.42 -1.82
CA ILE A 28 1.47 -16.66 -1.45
C ILE A 28 0.54 -17.76 -0.95
N ASP A 29 -0.77 -17.47 -0.89
CA ASP A 29 -1.77 -18.45 -0.46
C ASP A 29 -1.86 -19.57 -1.50
N PRO A 30 -1.68 -20.84 -1.10
CA PRO A 30 -1.75 -21.95 -2.03
C PRO A 30 -3.06 -22.03 -2.82
N GLU A 31 -4.16 -21.57 -2.24
CA GLU A 31 -5.46 -21.57 -2.92
C GLU A 31 -5.48 -20.66 -4.14
N ASN A 32 -4.64 -19.62 -4.14
CA ASN A 32 -4.59 -18.65 -5.23
C ASN A 32 -3.53 -18.95 -6.28
N LEU A 33 -2.61 -19.87 -5.98
CA LEU A 33 -1.46 -20.14 -6.86
C LEU A 33 -1.85 -20.74 -8.22
N ASP A 34 -2.99 -21.38 -8.31
CA ASP A 34 -3.47 -21.97 -9.55
C ASP A 34 -4.23 -20.97 -10.43
N ASN A 35 -4.51 -19.78 -9.91
CA ASN A 35 -5.29 -18.78 -10.63
C ASN A 35 -4.39 -17.67 -11.13
N ILE A 36 -3.88 -17.84 -12.36
CA ILE A 36 -2.93 -16.90 -12.96
C ILE A 36 -3.54 -15.50 -13.16
N GLU A 37 -4.80 -15.45 -13.58
CA GLU A 37 -5.47 -14.15 -13.78
C GLU A 37 -5.58 -13.38 -12.47
N LEU A 38 -5.94 -14.07 -11.39
CA LEU A 38 -6.05 -13.45 -10.08
C LEU A 38 -4.69 -12.97 -9.59
N LEU A 39 -3.65 -13.78 -9.78
CA LEU A 39 -2.29 -13.40 -9.38
C LEU A 39 -1.81 -12.17 -10.14
N ASN A 40 -2.13 -12.07 -11.43
CA ASN A 40 -1.78 -10.90 -12.23
C ASN A 40 -2.50 -9.64 -11.74
N GLU A 41 -3.78 -9.77 -11.38
CA GLU A 41 -4.53 -8.65 -10.82
C GLU A 41 -3.93 -8.21 -9.49
N MET A 42 -3.58 -9.17 -8.63
CA MET A 42 -2.95 -8.89 -7.34
C MET A 42 -1.62 -8.18 -7.51
N LYS A 43 -0.83 -8.62 -8.48
CA LYS A 43 0.47 -8.00 -8.78
C LYS A 43 0.29 -6.55 -9.22
N ASN A 44 -0.68 -6.30 -10.09
CA ASN A 44 -0.96 -4.95 -10.55
C ASN A 44 -1.41 -4.05 -9.41
N ASP A 45 -2.29 -4.56 -8.56
CA ASP A 45 -2.75 -3.83 -7.38
C ASP A 45 -1.60 -3.55 -6.42
N TYR A 46 -0.72 -4.51 -6.23
CA TYR A 46 0.45 -4.38 -5.39
C TYR A 46 1.35 -3.25 -5.88
N GLU A 47 1.66 -3.25 -7.17
CA GLU A 47 2.51 -2.21 -7.76
C GLU A 47 1.89 -0.83 -7.61
N LYS A 48 0.58 -0.73 -7.83
CA LYS A 48 -0.15 0.52 -7.69
C LYS A 48 -0.12 1.02 -6.24
N LEU A 49 -0.34 0.12 -5.29
CA LEU A 49 -0.30 0.48 -3.87
C LEU A 49 1.10 0.93 -3.46
N GLN A 50 2.14 0.30 -3.99
CA GLN A 50 3.52 0.70 -3.70
C GLN A 50 3.80 2.12 -4.20
N GLU A 51 3.32 2.45 -5.40
CA GLU A 51 3.48 3.81 -5.93
C GLU A 51 2.73 4.83 -5.08
N GLU A 52 1.51 4.52 -4.70
CA GLU A 52 0.71 5.39 -3.84
C GLU A 52 1.37 5.59 -2.48
N LEU A 53 1.93 4.52 -1.94
CA LEU A 53 2.62 4.58 -0.65
C LEU A 53 3.87 5.45 -0.74
N ASN A 54 4.64 5.32 -1.80
CA ASN A 54 5.83 6.16 -2.03
C ASN A 54 5.46 7.64 -2.07
N ASP A 55 4.37 7.97 -2.77
CA ASP A 55 3.89 9.36 -2.84
C ASP A 55 3.51 9.88 -1.46
N LEU A 56 2.86 9.04 -0.67
CA LEU A 56 2.46 9.43 0.69
C LEU A 56 3.68 9.68 1.56
N TYR A 57 4.71 8.84 1.46
CA TYR A 57 5.94 9.03 2.20
C TYR A 57 6.66 10.31 1.81
N LEU A 58 6.67 10.63 0.51
CA LEU A 58 7.27 11.88 0.04
C LEU A 58 6.55 13.10 0.61
N GLN A 59 5.23 13.07 0.63
CA GLN A 59 4.43 14.13 1.22
C GLN A 59 4.69 14.25 2.72
N TRP A 60 4.78 13.11 3.39
CA TRP A 60 5.06 13.06 4.81
C TRP A 60 6.43 13.66 5.14
N GLU A 61 7.45 13.30 4.36
CA GLU A 61 8.79 13.84 4.53
C GLU A 61 8.82 15.35 4.36
N GLU A 62 8.11 15.86 3.34
CA GLU A 62 8.03 17.31 3.11
C GLU A 62 7.42 18.04 4.29
N LEU A 63 6.41 17.46 4.92
CA LEU A 63 5.78 18.07 6.08
C LEU A 63 6.63 17.99 7.34
N MET A 64 7.50 16.99 7.43
CA MET A 64 8.37 16.81 8.59
C MET A 64 9.65 17.66 8.51
N LEU A 65 9.98 18.16 7.32
CA LEU A 65 11.11 19.05 7.15
C LEU A 65 10.72 20.48 7.57
#